data_6d88a727f317077055f9ff9f3459bb67
#
_entry.id   6d88a727f317077055f9ff9f3459bb67
#
_cell.length_a   1.000
_cell.length_b   1.000
_cell.length_c   1.000
_cell.angle_alpha   90.00
_cell.angle_beta   90.00
_cell.angle_gamma   90.00
#
_symmetry.space_group_name_H-M   'P 1'
#
loop_
_entity.id
_entity.type
_entity.pdbx_description
1 polymer ?
#
loop_
_entity_poly.entity_id
_entity_poly.type
_entity_poly.pdbx_seq_one_letter_code
_entity_poly.pdbx_strand_id
1 'polypeptide(L)'
;MDAISLSSGNKLAGRYRVLDKLGEGSFAETFLSEDEHLPDAYRCVIKKLKTEVEEEAKLKIAKRLFDEEARTLHQLGSNPNIPQLLAHFEEDGEFYLVEEYVEGISLYQELSTGQRWSESYVIKLVKDLLDVLKFVHQKQVIHRDIKPSNIIRREKDGQIFLIDFGAVKQVTSQVTDENTMAPHTVIVGTPGYMPGEQLRGSPRMSSDVFAVGMIAIYALTGLNPALGQVPEDEQTAEIIWRDRASVSPEFAAIIDKMVAYDFRQRYPSAQEASDAIQALTSHRQAEDGATVLSDRGNVGFPGDRGSVGFPAEPVPR
;
A
#
# COMPACT_ATOMS: atom_id res chain seq x y z
N MET A 1 -4.26 -19.08 32.55
CA MET A 1 -5.55 -18.40 32.25
C MET A 1 -5.76 -18.62 30.78
N ASP A 2 -6.88 -19.24 30.42
CA ASP A 2 -7.17 -19.45 28.99
C ASP A 2 -7.31 -18.10 28.29
N ALA A 3 -6.62 -17.93 27.14
CA ALA A 3 -6.70 -16.70 26.36
C ALA A 3 -8.19 -16.41 26.04
N ILE A 4 -8.67 -15.22 26.36
CA ILE A 4 -10.05 -14.83 26.06
C ILE A 4 -10.20 -14.80 24.55
N SER A 5 -10.84 -15.81 24.00
CA SER A 5 -11.22 -15.82 22.59
C SER A 5 -12.33 -14.80 22.38
N LEU A 6 -12.03 -13.72 21.63
CA LEU A 6 -13.04 -12.75 21.27
C LEU A 6 -14.03 -13.37 20.28
N SER A 7 -15.31 -13.22 20.58
CA SER A 7 -16.41 -13.66 19.72
C SER A 7 -17.38 -12.53 19.46
N SER A 8 -18.20 -12.68 18.43
CA SER A 8 -19.30 -11.73 18.14
C SER A 8 -20.15 -11.49 19.38
N GLY A 9 -20.43 -10.21 19.65
CA GLY A 9 -21.17 -9.75 20.81
C GLY A 9 -20.33 -9.41 22.05
N ASN A 10 -19.05 -9.79 22.12
CA ASN A 10 -18.17 -9.35 23.21
C ASN A 10 -18.04 -7.83 23.20
N LYS A 11 -17.94 -7.24 24.39
CA LYS A 11 -17.78 -5.81 24.55
C LYS A 11 -16.46 -5.52 25.25
N LEU A 12 -15.62 -4.70 24.62
CA LEU A 12 -14.32 -4.29 25.11
C LEU A 12 -14.36 -2.85 25.61
N ALA A 13 -13.66 -2.57 26.71
CA ALA A 13 -13.61 -1.27 27.38
C ALA A 13 -15.01 -0.67 27.65
N GLY A 14 -16.04 -1.51 27.79
CA GLY A 14 -17.42 -1.06 27.93
C GLY A 14 -17.97 -0.23 26.76
N ARG A 15 -17.27 -0.19 25.62
CA ARG A 15 -17.52 0.71 24.49
C ARG A 15 -17.58 0.01 23.14
N TYR A 16 -16.64 -0.87 22.86
CA TYR A 16 -16.48 -1.49 21.53
C TYR A 16 -17.15 -2.85 21.47
N ARG A 17 -18.17 -3.01 20.65
CA ARG A 17 -18.86 -4.28 20.43
C ARG A 17 -18.25 -5.02 19.23
N VAL A 18 -17.69 -6.18 19.47
CA VAL A 18 -17.13 -7.06 18.41
C VAL A 18 -18.26 -7.59 17.53
N LEU A 19 -18.12 -7.44 16.22
CA LEU A 19 -19.08 -7.92 15.22
C LEU A 19 -18.61 -9.24 14.60
N ASP A 20 -17.39 -9.22 14.03
CA ASP A 20 -16.85 -10.34 13.28
C ASP A 20 -15.32 -10.37 13.33
N LYS A 21 -14.72 -11.53 13.09
CA LYS A 21 -13.27 -11.67 12.93
C LYS A 21 -12.90 -11.41 11.48
N LEU A 22 -12.09 -10.38 11.22
CA LEU A 22 -11.61 -10.02 9.88
C LEU A 22 -10.40 -10.83 9.44
N GLY A 23 -9.56 -11.22 10.40
CA GLY A 23 -8.36 -11.97 10.07
C GLY A 23 -7.52 -12.33 11.29
N GLU A 24 -6.51 -13.14 11.03
CA GLU A 24 -5.53 -13.56 12.01
C GLU A 24 -4.14 -13.53 11.41
N GLY A 25 -3.28 -12.71 11.99
CA GLY A 25 -1.87 -12.63 11.64
C GLY A 25 -0.99 -13.38 12.65
N SER A 26 0.31 -13.40 12.39
CA SER A 26 1.30 -14.03 13.29
C SER A 26 1.33 -13.38 14.68
N PHE A 27 0.97 -12.09 14.79
CA PHE A 27 1.12 -11.30 16.01
C PHE A 27 -0.16 -10.68 16.53
N ALA A 28 -1.20 -10.64 15.72
CA ALA A 28 -2.47 -10.03 16.11
C ALA A 28 -3.65 -10.74 15.48
N GLU A 29 -4.78 -10.68 16.17
CA GLU A 29 -6.10 -10.97 15.63
C GLU A 29 -6.81 -9.65 15.33
N THR A 30 -7.52 -9.60 14.23
CA THR A 30 -8.20 -8.39 13.76
C THR A 30 -9.70 -8.62 13.71
N PHE A 31 -10.46 -7.68 14.29
CA PHE A 31 -11.91 -7.78 14.42
C PHE A 31 -12.59 -6.53 13.87
N LEU A 32 -13.68 -6.72 13.15
CA LEU A 32 -14.65 -5.67 12.87
C LEU A 32 -15.47 -5.43 14.14
N SER A 33 -15.63 -4.17 14.50
CA SER A 33 -16.34 -3.79 15.70
C SER A 33 -17.13 -2.49 15.50
N GLU A 34 -18.04 -2.20 16.40
CA GLU A 34 -18.79 -0.95 16.47
C GLU A 34 -18.44 -0.19 17.74
N ASP A 35 -18.24 1.12 17.61
CA ASP A 35 -18.12 2.02 18.75
C ASP A 35 -19.50 2.48 19.19
N GLU A 36 -20.01 1.92 20.29
CA GLU A 36 -21.35 2.23 20.80
C GLU A 36 -21.46 3.62 21.48
N HIS A 37 -20.32 4.31 21.66
CA HIS A 37 -20.30 5.68 22.18
C HIS A 37 -20.35 6.75 21.09
N LEU A 38 -20.23 6.36 19.82
CA LEU A 38 -20.40 7.25 18.68
C LEU A 38 -21.76 7.03 18.01
N PRO A 39 -22.33 8.09 17.37
CA PRO A 39 -23.57 7.95 16.60
C PRO A 39 -23.44 6.97 15.45
N ASP A 40 -24.58 6.47 14.96
CA ASP A 40 -24.71 5.70 13.74
C ASP A 40 -23.92 4.38 13.72
N ALA A 41 -23.68 3.74 14.87
CA ALA A 41 -22.95 2.49 15.00
C ALA A 41 -21.61 2.56 14.25
N TYR A 42 -20.77 3.54 14.62
CA TYR A 42 -19.51 3.82 13.94
C TYR A 42 -18.61 2.57 13.92
N ARG A 43 -18.32 2.09 12.71
CA ARG A 43 -17.48 0.90 12.50
C ARG A 43 -16.02 1.21 12.72
N CYS A 44 -15.35 0.32 13.44
CA CYS A 44 -13.91 0.38 13.71
C CYS A 44 -13.27 -1.01 13.58
N VAL A 45 -11.96 -1.03 13.50
CA VAL A 45 -11.16 -2.25 13.52
C VAL A 45 -10.46 -2.34 14.85
N ILE A 46 -10.57 -3.50 15.52
CA ILE A 46 -9.80 -3.80 16.72
C ILE A 46 -8.73 -4.81 16.39
N LYS A 47 -7.48 -4.47 16.67
CA LYS A 47 -6.35 -5.40 16.65
C LYS A 47 -6.04 -5.81 18.08
N LYS A 48 -6.17 -7.12 18.37
CA LYS A 48 -5.75 -7.74 19.61
C LYS A 48 -4.37 -8.32 19.44
N LEU A 49 -3.39 -7.87 20.22
CA LEU A 49 -2.05 -8.42 20.20
C LEU A 49 -2.06 -9.84 20.80
N LYS A 50 -1.43 -10.79 20.12
CA LYS A 50 -1.21 -12.14 20.66
C LYS A 50 -0.06 -12.09 21.66
N THR A 51 -0.38 -12.28 22.90
CA THR A 51 0.59 -12.32 24.02
C THR A 51 0.80 -13.76 24.50
N GLU A 52 1.23 -14.67 23.65
CA GLU A 52 1.53 -16.07 24.03
C GLU A 52 2.78 -16.21 24.92
N VAL A 53 2.97 -15.25 25.84
CA VAL A 53 4.26 -15.12 26.51
C VAL A 53 4.13 -15.25 28.01
N GLU A 54 4.53 -16.39 28.53
CA GLU A 54 4.63 -16.66 29.98
C GLU A 54 5.75 -15.86 30.70
N GLU A 55 6.60 -15.13 29.96
CA GLU A 55 7.74 -14.41 30.54
C GLU A 55 7.47 -12.89 30.64
N GLU A 56 7.57 -12.33 31.84
CA GLU A 56 7.38 -10.91 32.16
C GLU A 56 8.26 -9.96 31.29
N ALA A 57 9.47 -10.39 30.95
CA ALA A 57 10.37 -9.62 30.09
C ALA A 57 9.83 -9.45 28.67
N LYS A 58 9.23 -10.50 28.12
CA LYS A 58 8.63 -10.47 26.78
C LYS A 58 7.36 -9.62 26.78
N LEU A 59 6.55 -9.69 27.82
CA LEU A 59 5.36 -8.86 27.97
C LEU A 59 5.71 -7.37 28.00
N LYS A 60 6.76 -6.98 28.73
CA LYS A 60 7.23 -5.58 28.72
C LYS A 60 7.68 -5.10 27.34
N ILE A 61 8.31 -5.98 26.56
CA ILE A 61 8.72 -5.67 25.19
C ILE A 61 7.49 -5.53 24.31
N ALA A 62 6.55 -6.45 24.35
CA ALA A 62 5.32 -6.41 23.59
C ALA A 62 4.53 -5.13 23.87
N LYS A 63 4.38 -4.75 25.15
CA LYS A 63 3.72 -3.49 25.54
C LYS A 63 4.43 -2.27 24.98
N ARG A 64 5.75 -2.19 25.09
CA ARG A 64 6.50 -1.04 24.54
C ARG A 64 6.26 -0.86 23.05
N LEU A 65 6.18 -1.93 22.30
CA LEU A 65 6.01 -1.89 20.86
C LEU A 65 4.60 -1.58 20.45
N PHE A 66 3.65 -2.09 21.17
CA PHE A 66 2.25 -1.72 21.04
C PHE A 66 2.07 -0.21 21.23
N ASP A 67 2.71 0.36 22.26
CA ASP A 67 2.73 1.79 22.48
C ASP A 67 3.46 2.57 21.37
N GLU A 68 4.54 2.01 20.80
CA GLU A 68 5.25 2.61 19.67
C GLU A 68 4.41 2.60 18.40
N GLU A 69 3.67 1.52 18.12
CA GLU A 69 2.72 1.45 17.00
C GLU A 69 1.59 2.48 17.16
N ALA A 70 1.00 2.54 18.34
CA ALA A 70 -0.05 3.52 18.63
C ALA A 70 0.45 4.97 18.44
N ARG A 71 1.65 5.31 18.91
CA ARG A 71 2.25 6.63 18.68
C ARG A 71 2.50 6.91 17.20
N THR A 72 2.98 5.92 16.46
CA THR A 72 3.23 6.05 15.02
C THR A 72 1.93 6.31 14.27
N LEU A 73 0.89 5.52 14.52
CA LEU A 73 -0.42 5.73 13.91
C LEU A 73 -1.03 7.08 14.29
N HIS A 74 -0.91 7.51 15.55
CA HIS A 74 -1.34 8.83 15.97
C HIS A 74 -0.60 9.95 15.22
N GLN A 75 0.72 9.81 15.04
CA GLN A 75 1.53 10.76 14.28
C GLN A 75 1.15 10.82 12.79
N LEU A 76 0.73 9.70 12.21
CA LEU A 76 0.35 9.55 10.81
C LEU A 76 -1.14 9.87 10.55
N GLY A 77 -1.98 9.92 11.57
CA GLY A 77 -3.44 10.02 11.46
C GLY A 77 -3.96 11.33 10.84
N SER A 78 -3.08 12.30 10.54
CA SER A 78 -3.44 13.50 9.75
C SER A 78 -3.46 13.25 8.23
N ASN A 79 -3.01 12.09 7.76
CA ASN A 79 -3.10 11.73 6.36
C ASN A 79 -4.45 11.07 6.05
N PRO A 80 -5.21 11.56 5.06
CA PRO A 80 -6.55 11.04 4.76
C PRO A 80 -6.56 9.63 4.16
N ASN A 81 -5.40 9.07 3.83
CA ASN A 81 -5.23 7.75 3.23
C ASN A 81 -4.57 6.74 4.20
N ILE A 82 -4.54 7.07 5.49
CA ILE A 82 -4.09 6.20 6.59
C ILE A 82 -5.22 6.16 7.61
N PRO A 83 -5.66 4.96 8.08
CA PRO A 83 -6.69 4.88 9.12
C PRO A 83 -6.28 5.64 10.39
N GLN A 84 -7.24 6.35 10.97
CA GLN A 84 -7.00 7.06 12.22
C GLN A 84 -6.94 6.08 13.39
N LEU A 85 -6.00 6.30 14.30
CA LEU A 85 -6.03 5.67 15.61
C LEU A 85 -7.16 6.27 16.44
N LEU A 86 -8.12 5.45 16.85
CA LEU A 86 -9.27 5.87 17.67
C LEU A 86 -9.02 5.64 19.14
N ALA A 87 -8.37 4.54 19.51
CA ALA A 87 -7.99 4.24 20.89
C ALA A 87 -6.86 3.21 20.94
N HIS A 88 -6.13 3.17 22.05
CA HIS A 88 -5.32 2.03 22.46
C HIS A 88 -5.49 1.83 23.96
N PHE A 89 -5.60 0.59 24.41
CA PHE A 89 -5.81 0.27 25.82
C PHE A 89 -5.40 -1.16 26.15
N GLU A 90 -5.29 -1.42 27.45
CA GLU A 90 -5.07 -2.74 28.02
C GLU A 90 -6.32 -3.14 28.81
N GLU A 91 -6.82 -4.34 28.61
CA GLU A 91 -7.93 -4.93 29.37
C GLU A 91 -7.62 -6.40 29.62
N ASP A 92 -7.71 -6.85 30.88
CA ASP A 92 -7.42 -8.21 31.32
C ASP A 92 -6.03 -8.76 30.91
N GLY A 93 -5.01 -7.85 30.83
CA GLY A 93 -3.65 -8.20 30.44
C GLY A 93 -3.44 -8.36 28.93
N GLU A 94 -4.49 -8.15 28.14
CA GLU A 94 -4.44 -8.13 26.67
C GLU A 94 -4.38 -6.71 26.13
N PHE A 95 -3.72 -6.51 24.99
CA PHE A 95 -3.49 -5.20 24.37
C PHE A 95 -4.37 -5.04 23.15
N TYR A 96 -5.07 -3.90 23.09
CA TYR A 96 -6.00 -3.58 22.01
C TYR A 96 -5.66 -2.24 21.37
N LEU A 97 -5.66 -2.22 20.04
CA LEU A 97 -5.53 -1.02 19.22
C LEU A 97 -6.79 -0.90 18.38
N VAL A 98 -7.41 0.27 18.40
CA VAL A 98 -8.66 0.55 17.67
C VAL A 98 -8.38 1.58 16.60
N GLU A 99 -8.69 1.23 15.37
CA GLU A 99 -8.48 2.05 14.17
C GLU A 99 -9.79 2.29 13.42
N GLU A 100 -9.81 3.32 12.60
CA GLU A 100 -10.88 3.57 11.63
C GLU A 100 -11.05 2.35 10.71
N TYR A 101 -12.31 1.94 10.50
CA TYR A 101 -12.62 0.91 9.50
C TYR A 101 -12.69 1.55 8.11
N VAL A 102 -11.88 1.07 7.19
CA VAL A 102 -11.91 1.46 5.78
C VAL A 102 -12.74 0.45 5.01
N GLU A 103 -13.96 0.85 4.64
CA GLU A 103 -14.83 0.01 3.81
C GLU A 103 -14.32 -0.03 2.37
N GLY A 104 -13.99 -1.24 1.90
CA GLY A 104 -13.41 -1.41 0.57
C GLY A 104 -12.85 -2.79 0.33
N ILE A 105 -12.12 -2.92 -0.77
CA ILE A 105 -11.53 -4.18 -1.24
C ILE A 105 -10.01 -4.09 -1.11
N SER A 106 -9.39 -5.15 -0.58
CA SER A 106 -7.94 -5.19 -0.53
C SER A 106 -7.35 -5.36 -1.94
N LEU A 107 -6.20 -4.73 -2.17
CA LEU A 107 -5.47 -4.89 -3.43
C LEU A 107 -5.11 -6.36 -3.70
N TYR A 108 -4.96 -7.17 -2.64
CA TYR A 108 -4.79 -8.61 -2.77
C TYR A 108 -5.98 -9.27 -3.47
N GLN A 109 -7.21 -8.91 -3.10
CA GLN A 109 -8.43 -9.44 -3.74
C GLN A 109 -8.53 -8.99 -5.20
N GLU A 110 -8.18 -7.75 -5.52
CA GLU A 110 -8.16 -7.24 -6.90
C GLU A 110 -7.13 -7.97 -7.77
N LEU A 111 -5.91 -8.18 -7.27
CA LEU A 111 -4.81 -8.81 -8.01
C LEU A 111 -4.95 -10.34 -8.11
N SER A 112 -5.58 -10.98 -7.11
CA SER A 112 -5.74 -12.44 -7.10
C SER A 112 -6.62 -12.97 -8.23
N THR A 113 -7.32 -12.11 -8.98
CA THR A 113 -8.07 -12.49 -10.18
C THR A 113 -7.19 -13.00 -11.33
N GLY A 114 -5.86 -12.83 -11.24
CA GLY A 114 -4.90 -13.21 -12.26
C GLY A 114 -4.94 -12.34 -13.53
N GLN A 115 -5.73 -11.28 -13.54
CA GLN A 115 -5.77 -10.32 -14.63
C GLN A 115 -4.55 -9.41 -14.61
N ARG A 116 -3.97 -9.19 -15.79
CA ARG A 116 -2.90 -8.19 -15.98
C ARG A 116 -3.54 -6.81 -16.13
N TRP A 117 -2.98 -5.84 -15.44
CA TRP A 117 -3.45 -4.48 -15.52
C TRP A 117 -2.72 -3.69 -16.62
N SER A 118 -3.40 -2.70 -17.16
CA SER A 118 -2.78 -1.78 -18.12
C SER A 118 -1.71 -0.92 -17.46
N GLU A 119 -0.71 -0.52 -18.22
CA GLU A 119 0.35 0.37 -17.75
C GLU A 119 -0.20 1.66 -17.11
N SER A 120 -1.20 2.30 -17.74
CA SER A 120 -1.79 3.53 -17.21
C SER A 120 -2.45 3.34 -15.84
N TYR A 121 -3.10 2.18 -15.63
CA TYR A 121 -3.72 1.86 -14.35
C TYR A 121 -2.67 1.57 -13.26
N VAL A 122 -1.57 0.89 -13.64
CA VAL A 122 -0.45 0.62 -12.71
C VAL A 122 0.32 1.90 -12.39
N ILE A 123 0.54 2.81 -13.35
CA ILE A 123 1.13 4.13 -13.08
C ILE A 123 0.30 4.89 -12.04
N LYS A 124 -1.03 4.88 -12.19
CA LYS A 124 -1.93 5.51 -11.19
C LYS A 124 -1.79 4.86 -9.82
N LEU A 125 -1.80 3.52 -9.73
CA LEU A 125 -1.62 2.80 -8.48
C LEU A 125 -0.29 3.15 -7.81
N VAL A 126 0.82 3.09 -8.55
CA VAL A 126 2.16 3.41 -8.05
C VAL A 126 2.21 4.85 -7.54
N LYS A 127 1.64 5.79 -8.30
CA LYS A 127 1.55 7.19 -7.90
C LYS A 127 0.79 7.35 -6.58
N ASP A 128 -0.41 6.77 -6.47
CA ASP A 128 -1.26 6.87 -5.29
C ASP A 128 -0.54 6.29 -4.05
N LEU A 129 0.14 5.15 -4.19
CA LEU A 129 0.94 4.54 -3.11
C LEU A 129 2.13 5.41 -2.70
N LEU A 130 2.90 5.93 -3.68
CA LEU A 130 4.04 6.78 -3.40
C LEU A 130 3.62 8.10 -2.75
N ASP A 131 2.44 8.65 -3.08
CA ASP A 131 1.92 9.86 -2.47
C ASP A 131 1.62 9.67 -0.96
N VAL A 132 1.08 8.52 -0.56
CA VAL A 132 0.92 8.18 0.87
C VAL A 132 2.28 7.96 1.52
N LEU A 133 3.17 7.20 0.88
CA LEU A 133 4.50 6.88 1.43
C LEU A 133 5.40 8.11 1.56
N LYS A 134 5.27 9.12 0.70
CA LYS A 134 5.98 10.40 0.89
C LYS A 134 5.69 11.01 2.25
N PHE A 135 4.41 11.07 2.61
CA PHE A 135 4.02 11.59 3.92
C PHE A 135 4.61 10.74 5.07
N VAL A 136 4.54 9.41 4.96
CA VAL A 136 5.10 8.48 5.95
C VAL A 136 6.61 8.70 6.11
N HIS A 137 7.35 8.76 5.00
CA HIS A 137 8.80 8.98 5.00
C HIS A 137 9.20 10.38 5.51
N GLN A 138 8.41 11.43 5.25
CA GLN A 138 8.62 12.77 5.82
C GLN A 138 8.52 12.77 7.35
N LYS A 139 7.71 11.87 7.92
CA LYS A 139 7.62 11.64 9.37
C LYS A 139 8.72 10.71 9.92
N GLN A 140 9.72 10.35 9.08
CA GLN A 140 10.81 9.43 9.44
C GLN A 140 10.31 8.04 9.83
N VAL A 141 9.16 7.63 9.33
CA VAL A 141 8.58 6.30 9.51
C VAL A 141 8.84 5.47 8.27
N ILE A 142 9.15 4.19 8.45
CA ILE A 142 9.23 3.17 7.41
C ILE A 142 8.11 2.18 7.68
N HIS A 143 7.29 1.88 6.68
CA HIS A 143 6.12 1.00 6.83
C HIS A 143 6.52 -0.46 7.07
N ARG A 144 7.52 -0.96 6.33
CA ARG A 144 8.15 -2.29 6.47
C ARG A 144 7.30 -3.50 6.06
N ASP A 145 6.01 -3.34 5.84
CA ASP A 145 5.11 -4.42 5.41
C ASP A 145 4.17 -3.97 4.27
N ILE A 146 4.72 -3.28 3.28
CA ILE A 146 3.99 -2.93 2.06
C ILE A 146 3.74 -4.19 1.26
N LYS A 147 2.46 -4.55 1.11
CA LYS A 147 1.99 -5.71 0.34
C LYS A 147 0.52 -5.52 -0.03
N PRO A 148 -0.01 -6.26 -1.02
CA PRO A 148 -1.39 -6.06 -1.48
C PRO A 148 -2.47 -6.21 -0.40
N SER A 149 -2.28 -7.07 0.61
CA SER A 149 -3.25 -7.23 1.70
C SER A 149 -3.29 -6.05 2.68
N ASN A 150 -2.24 -5.23 2.72
CA ASN A 150 -2.15 -4.04 3.57
C ASN A 150 -2.52 -2.74 2.81
N ILE A 151 -3.13 -2.89 1.65
CA ILE A 151 -3.60 -1.78 0.80
C ILE A 151 -5.08 -2.01 0.53
N ILE A 152 -5.92 -1.04 0.90
CA ILE A 152 -7.37 -1.08 0.66
C ILE A 152 -7.73 -0.01 -0.35
N ARG A 153 -8.47 -0.40 -1.38
CA ARG A 153 -9.17 0.55 -2.24
C ARG A 153 -10.55 0.83 -1.64
N ARG A 154 -10.73 2.04 -1.12
CA ARG A 154 -11.99 2.43 -0.49
C ARG A 154 -13.13 2.44 -1.51
N GLU A 155 -14.27 1.83 -1.14
CA GLU A 155 -15.42 1.65 -2.05
C GLU A 155 -16.03 2.99 -2.48
N LYS A 156 -16.14 3.94 -1.55
CA LYS A 156 -16.81 5.23 -1.76
C LYS A 156 -16.22 6.07 -2.91
N ASP A 157 -14.91 6.06 -3.09
CA ASP A 157 -14.20 6.99 -4.00
C ASP A 157 -13.01 6.38 -4.74
N GLY A 158 -12.70 5.10 -4.51
CA GLY A 158 -11.59 4.40 -5.14
C GLY A 158 -10.20 4.84 -4.65
N GLN A 159 -10.12 5.62 -3.57
CA GLN A 159 -8.84 6.03 -3.00
C GLN A 159 -8.12 4.85 -2.33
N ILE A 160 -6.80 4.86 -2.44
CA ILE A 160 -5.93 3.87 -1.81
C ILE A 160 -5.68 4.25 -0.35
N PHE A 161 -5.91 3.29 0.54
CA PHE A 161 -5.55 3.39 1.96
C PHE A 161 -4.42 2.41 2.27
N LEU A 162 -3.44 2.88 3.02
CA LEU A 162 -2.35 2.07 3.53
C LEU A 162 -2.62 1.74 4.99
N ILE A 163 -2.65 0.44 5.30
CA ILE A 163 -2.98 -0.08 6.64
C ILE A 163 -1.83 -0.92 7.18
N ASP A 164 -1.80 -1.14 8.48
CA ASP A 164 -0.91 -2.10 9.18
C ASP A 164 0.58 -1.76 9.08
N PHE A 165 1.06 -0.83 9.89
CA PHE A 165 2.42 -0.29 9.86
C PHE A 165 3.51 -1.22 10.44
N GLY A 166 3.23 -2.47 10.76
CA GLY A 166 4.21 -3.54 11.00
C GLY A 166 5.26 -3.32 12.10
N ALA A 167 5.14 -2.27 12.93
CA ALA A 167 6.12 -1.95 13.97
C ALA A 167 6.34 -3.12 14.95
N VAL A 168 5.29 -3.84 15.30
CA VAL A 168 5.30 -5.02 16.18
C VAL A 168 6.13 -6.18 15.61
N LYS A 169 6.23 -6.30 14.29
CA LYS A 169 6.95 -7.40 13.63
C LYS A 169 8.45 -7.36 13.81
N GLN A 170 9.04 -6.21 14.05
CA GLN A 170 10.50 -6.06 14.20
C GLN A 170 11.05 -6.65 15.48
N VAL A 171 10.28 -6.73 16.51
CA VAL A 171 10.79 -7.06 17.85
C VAL A 171 10.69 -8.52 18.19
N THR A 172 9.71 -9.23 17.66
CA THR A 172 9.73 -10.70 17.75
C THR A 172 10.97 -11.31 17.08
N SER A 173 11.55 -10.65 16.09
CA SER A 173 12.83 -11.06 15.51
C SER A 173 14.07 -10.71 16.39
N GLN A 174 13.91 -9.85 17.41
CA GLN A 174 15.00 -9.52 18.35
C GLN A 174 14.90 -10.26 19.70
N VAL A 175 13.76 -10.93 19.98
CA VAL A 175 13.57 -11.71 21.21
C VAL A 175 14.00 -13.17 21.01
N THR A 176 15.12 -13.41 20.37
CA THR A 176 15.76 -14.74 20.43
C THR A 176 16.82 -14.72 21.50
N ASP A 177 16.61 -15.59 22.47
CA ASP A 177 17.49 -15.96 23.57
C ASP A 177 18.97 -15.54 23.39
N GLU A 178 19.43 -14.70 24.30
CA GLU A 178 20.87 -14.45 24.49
C GLU A 178 21.68 -15.72 24.85
N ASN A 179 21.02 -16.86 25.06
CA ASN A 179 21.62 -18.12 25.46
C ASN A 179 21.70 -19.21 24.39
N THR A 180 21.17 -18.97 23.17
CA THR A 180 21.39 -19.92 22.08
C THR A 180 22.28 -19.28 21.00
N MET A 181 23.49 -19.80 20.86
CA MET A 181 24.51 -19.41 19.87
C MET A 181 24.09 -19.72 18.40
N ALA A 182 22.85 -19.51 18.03
CA ALA A 182 22.42 -19.50 16.65
C ALA A 182 21.35 -18.41 16.48
N PRO A 183 21.59 -17.39 15.64
CA PRO A 183 20.57 -16.44 15.31
C PRO A 183 19.52 -17.14 14.44
N HIS A 184 18.50 -17.72 15.04
CA HIS A 184 17.27 -18.04 14.32
C HIS A 184 16.58 -16.69 14.04
N THR A 185 17.01 -16.03 12.97
CA THR A 185 16.32 -14.86 12.43
C THR A 185 14.96 -15.32 11.98
N VAL A 186 13.94 -15.15 12.81
CA VAL A 186 12.54 -15.35 12.37
C VAL A 186 12.29 -14.30 11.30
N ILE A 187 12.20 -14.76 10.07
CA ILE A 187 11.88 -13.92 8.91
C ILE A 187 10.43 -13.45 9.10
N VAL A 188 10.27 -12.18 9.46
CA VAL A 188 8.96 -11.56 9.67
C VAL A 188 8.65 -10.66 8.50
N GLY A 189 7.65 -11.01 7.74
CA GLY A 189 7.19 -10.30 6.56
C GLY A 189 6.67 -11.27 5.50
N THR A 190 6.15 -10.73 4.42
CA THR A 190 5.66 -11.53 3.31
C THR A 190 6.77 -11.70 2.28
N PRO A 191 7.25 -12.95 2.01
CA PRO A 191 8.23 -13.21 0.96
C PRO A 191 7.84 -12.53 -0.34
N GLY A 192 8.83 -12.09 -1.11
CA GLY A 192 8.64 -11.48 -2.42
C GLY A 192 8.36 -9.97 -2.41
N TYR A 193 7.91 -9.38 -1.28
CA TYR A 193 7.77 -7.92 -1.14
C TYR A 193 8.85 -7.31 -0.24
N MET A 194 9.65 -8.14 0.40
CA MET A 194 10.66 -7.73 1.36
C MET A 194 12.06 -7.85 0.75
N PRO A 195 12.82 -6.75 0.64
CA PRO A 195 14.17 -6.79 0.09
C PRO A 195 15.19 -7.32 1.11
N GLY A 196 16.37 -7.70 0.62
CA GLY A 196 17.41 -8.37 1.41
C GLY A 196 17.91 -7.58 2.61
N GLU A 197 18.00 -6.24 2.54
CA GLU A 197 18.39 -5.41 3.70
C GLU A 197 17.36 -5.45 4.82
N GLN A 198 16.08 -5.52 4.49
CA GLN A 198 15.01 -5.64 5.49
C GLN A 198 15.01 -7.02 6.13
N LEU A 199 15.26 -8.09 5.36
CA LEU A 199 15.45 -9.45 5.88
C LEU A 199 16.61 -9.53 6.88
N ARG A 200 17.66 -8.69 6.72
CA ARG A 200 18.78 -8.56 7.64
C ARG A 200 18.53 -7.61 8.80
N GLY A 201 17.28 -7.16 9.03
CA GLY A 201 16.90 -6.28 10.12
C GLY A 201 17.33 -4.82 9.96
N SER A 202 17.68 -4.39 8.74
CA SER A 202 18.11 -3.01 8.44
C SER A 202 17.20 -2.35 7.40
N PRO A 203 15.87 -2.22 7.67
CA PRO A 203 14.93 -1.61 6.75
C PRO A 203 15.29 -0.14 6.49
N ARG A 204 14.96 0.32 5.29
CA ARG A 204 15.19 1.69 4.82
C ARG A 204 13.92 2.22 4.15
N MET A 205 13.84 3.52 3.91
CA MET A 205 12.74 4.09 3.10
C MET A 205 12.72 3.48 1.68
N SER A 206 13.90 3.15 1.12
CA SER A 206 14.02 2.43 -0.15
C SER A 206 13.51 0.99 -0.09
N SER A 207 13.31 0.40 1.09
CA SER A 207 12.69 -0.92 1.23
C SER A 207 11.18 -0.87 0.95
N ASP A 208 10.51 0.20 1.37
CA ASP A 208 9.09 0.44 1.01
C ASP A 208 8.95 0.70 -0.49
N VAL A 209 9.90 1.44 -1.10
CA VAL A 209 9.93 1.67 -2.55
C VAL A 209 10.07 0.36 -3.33
N PHE A 210 10.93 -0.55 -2.88
CA PHE A 210 11.07 -1.88 -3.46
C PHE A 210 9.73 -2.63 -3.44
N ALA A 211 9.05 -2.64 -2.32
CA ALA A 211 7.76 -3.32 -2.19
C ALA A 211 6.69 -2.77 -3.14
N VAL A 212 6.64 -1.44 -3.34
CA VAL A 212 5.76 -0.81 -4.35
C VAL A 212 6.13 -1.27 -5.77
N GLY A 213 7.41 -1.36 -6.09
CA GLY A 213 7.88 -1.89 -7.37
C GLY A 213 7.44 -3.35 -7.60
N MET A 214 7.53 -4.21 -6.58
CA MET A 214 7.08 -5.59 -6.65
C MET A 214 5.55 -5.71 -6.83
N ILE A 215 4.77 -4.81 -6.21
CA ILE A 215 3.32 -4.72 -6.45
C ILE A 215 3.03 -4.32 -7.90
N ALA A 216 3.78 -3.37 -8.45
CA ALA A 216 3.64 -2.96 -9.84
C ALA A 216 3.94 -4.11 -10.81
N ILE A 217 5.01 -4.87 -10.57
CA ILE A 217 5.35 -6.08 -11.35
C ILE A 217 4.23 -7.10 -11.26
N TYR A 218 3.69 -7.36 -10.07
CA TYR A 218 2.56 -8.28 -9.91
C TYR A 218 1.35 -7.82 -10.75
N ALA A 219 0.97 -6.56 -10.65
CA ALA A 219 -0.17 -6.01 -11.38
C ALA A 219 0.00 -6.09 -12.91
N LEU A 220 1.22 -5.85 -13.42
CA LEU A 220 1.54 -5.90 -14.85
C LEU A 220 1.64 -7.32 -15.40
N THR A 221 2.20 -8.24 -14.63
CA THR A 221 2.54 -9.58 -15.12
C THR A 221 1.56 -10.67 -14.72
N GLY A 222 0.79 -10.45 -13.63
CA GLY A 222 -0.02 -11.47 -12.96
C GLY A 222 0.80 -12.48 -12.13
N LEU A 223 2.14 -12.31 -12.06
CA LEU A 223 3.03 -13.20 -11.29
C LEU A 223 3.06 -12.75 -9.83
N ASN A 224 2.60 -13.60 -8.93
CA ASN A 224 2.55 -13.28 -7.50
C ASN A 224 3.92 -13.45 -6.82
N PRO A 225 4.55 -12.35 -6.34
CA PRO A 225 5.83 -12.42 -5.66
C PRO A 225 5.81 -13.29 -4.41
N ALA A 226 4.72 -13.27 -3.64
CA ALA A 226 4.59 -14.07 -2.43
C ALA A 226 4.60 -15.59 -2.67
N LEU A 227 4.31 -16.02 -3.89
CA LEU A 227 4.36 -17.42 -4.31
C LEU A 227 5.66 -17.79 -5.02
N GLY A 228 6.66 -16.91 -5.03
CA GLY A 228 7.94 -17.13 -5.73
C GLY A 228 7.79 -17.23 -7.24
N GLN A 229 6.75 -16.63 -7.83
CA GLN A 229 6.50 -16.73 -9.28
C GLN A 229 7.31 -15.72 -10.11
N VAL A 230 7.84 -14.68 -9.47
CA VAL A 230 8.67 -13.67 -10.13
C VAL A 230 10.11 -14.16 -10.13
N PRO A 231 10.71 -14.44 -11.31
CA PRO A 231 12.07 -14.96 -11.38
C PRO A 231 13.11 -13.88 -11.05
N GLU A 232 14.23 -14.33 -10.53
CA GLU A 232 15.42 -13.53 -10.26
C GLU A 232 16.59 -14.08 -11.10
N ASP A 233 17.49 -13.21 -11.50
CA ASP A 233 18.74 -13.61 -12.15
C ASP A 233 19.67 -14.28 -11.14
N GLU A 234 20.15 -15.49 -11.44
CA GLU A 234 20.96 -16.31 -10.51
C GLU A 234 22.30 -15.67 -10.15
N GLN A 235 22.85 -14.79 -11.00
CA GLN A 235 24.16 -14.18 -10.79
C GLN A 235 24.06 -12.80 -10.14
N THR A 236 23.06 -12.01 -10.54
CA THR A 236 22.91 -10.61 -10.09
C THR A 236 21.85 -10.44 -9.04
N ALA A 237 20.95 -11.43 -8.87
CA ALA A 237 19.74 -11.37 -8.05
C ALA A 237 18.78 -10.23 -8.45
N GLU A 238 18.90 -9.71 -9.68
CA GLU A 238 17.96 -8.73 -10.22
C GLU A 238 16.66 -9.39 -10.66
N ILE A 239 15.55 -8.68 -10.52
CA ILE A 239 14.20 -9.17 -10.85
C ILE A 239 14.02 -9.24 -12.38
N ILE A 240 13.63 -10.41 -12.90
CA ILE A 240 13.35 -10.64 -14.33
C ILE A 240 11.85 -10.58 -14.57
N TRP A 241 11.34 -9.52 -15.20
CA TRP A 241 9.90 -9.33 -15.41
C TRP A 241 9.51 -8.71 -16.76
N ARG A 242 10.42 -7.98 -17.42
CA ARG A 242 10.09 -7.15 -18.61
C ARG A 242 9.51 -7.94 -19.76
N ASP A 243 9.96 -9.18 -19.98
CA ASP A 243 9.47 -10.09 -21.02
C ASP A 243 8.04 -10.60 -20.76
N ARG A 244 7.53 -10.35 -19.57
CA ARG A 244 6.22 -10.80 -19.11
C ARG A 244 5.13 -9.71 -19.14
N ALA A 245 5.50 -8.46 -19.46
CA ALA A 245 4.58 -7.33 -19.49
C ALA A 245 4.80 -6.45 -20.74
N SER A 246 3.71 -5.84 -21.22
CA SER A 246 3.78 -4.85 -22.30
C SER A 246 3.71 -3.46 -21.69
N VAL A 247 4.87 -2.82 -21.55
CA VAL A 247 5.02 -1.49 -20.93
C VAL A 247 6.03 -0.65 -21.72
N SER A 248 5.93 0.67 -21.59
CA SER A 248 6.92 1.58 -22.17
C SER A 248 8.31 1.40 -21.55
N PRO A 249 9.38 1.62 -22.31
CA PRO A 249 10.74 1.54 -21.80
C PRO A 249 11.00 2.48 -20.62
N GLU A 250 10.39 3.66 -20.61
CA GLU A 250 10.54 4.69 -19.60
C GLU A 250 9.93 4.23 -18.27
N PHE A 251 8.71 3.69 -18.29
CA PHE A 251 8.08 3.16 -17.10
C PHE A 251 8.78 1.91 -16.59
N ALA A 252 9.20 1.03 -17.49
CA ALA A 252 9.99 -0.15 -17.12
C ALA A 252 11.29 0.24 -16.39
N ALA A 253 12.00 1.28 -16.86
CA ALA A 253 13.22 1.75 -16.21
C ALA A 253 12.96 2.31 -14.80
N ILE A 254 11.81 2.95 -14.56
CA ILE A 254 11.42 3.40 -13.23
C ILE A 254 11.20 2.20 -12.30
N ILE A 255 10.45 1.18 -12.76
CA ILE A 255 10.19 -0.03 -11.96
C ILE A 255 11.50 -0.77 -11.66
N ASP A 256 12.38 -0.99 -12.65
CA ASP A 256 13.67 -1.66 -12.43
C ASP A 256 14.48 -0.94 -11.35
N LYS A 257 14.51 0.40 -11.39
CA LYS A 257 15.20 1.17 -10.37
C LYS A 257 14.54 1.04 -8.98
N MET A 258 13.21 0.88 -8.92
CA MET A 258 12.53 0.63 -7.65
C MET A 258 12.90 -0.72 -7.05
N VAL A 259 13.08 -1.76 -7.88
CA VAL A 259 13.33 -3.14 -7.44
C VAL A 259 14.79 -3.58 -7.56
N ALA A 260 15.73 -2.68 -7.86
CA ALA A 260 17.16 -3.00 -7.93
C ALA A 260 17.63 -3.76 -6.68
N TYR A 261 18.44 -4.80 -6.83
CA TYR A 261 18.91 -5.62 -5.71
C TYR A 261 19.69 -4.81 -4.68
N ASP A 262 20.62 -3.97 -5.15
CA ASP A 262 21.35 -3.06 -4.27
C ASP A 262 20.48 -1.83 -3.94
N PHE A 263 20.10 -1.69 -2.67
CA PHE A 263 19.28 -0.57 -2.20
C PHE A 263 19.88 0.81 -2.52
N ARG A 264 21.21 0.92 -2.70
CA ARG A 264 21.91 2.18 -3.06
C ARG A 264 21.63 2.61 -4.50
N GLN A 265 21.21 1.70 -5.35
CA GLN A 265 20.81 1.98 -6.74
C GLN A 265 19.33 2.31 -6.87
N ARG A 266 18.53 2.06 -5.81
CA ARG A 266 17.10 2.41 -5.79
C ARG A 266 16.89 3.90 -5.59
N TYR A 267 15.65 4.32 -5.71
CA TYR A 267 15.21 5.61 -5.19
C TYR A 267 15.35 5.60 -3.66
N PRO A 268 16.04 6.59 -3.05
CA PRO A 268 16.29 6.59 -1.60
C PRO A 268 15.01 6.69 -0.77
N SER A 269 13.97 7.35 -1.29
CA SER A 269 12.67 7.48 -0.64
C SER A 269 11.52 7.49 -1.66
N ALA A 270 10.29 7.51 -1.15
CA ALA A 270 9.08 7.63 -1.97
C ALA A 270 8.99 8.99 -2.70
N GLN A 271 9.68 10.05 -2.21
CA GLN A 271 9.67 11.35 -2.87
C GLN A 271 10.34 11.25 -4.25
N GLU A 272 11.57 10.72 -4.32
CA GLU A 272 12.32 10.64 -5.58
C GLU A 272 11.66 9.67 -6.57
N ALA A 273 11.06 8.59 -6.08
CA ALA A 273 10.28 7.68 -6.93
C ALA A 273 9.02 8.37 -7.49
N SER A 274 8.31 9.14 -6.67
CA SER A 274 7.14 9.92 -7.08
C SER A 274 7.50 10.99 -8.11
N ASP A 275 8.64 11.68 -7.94
CA ASP A 275 9.12 12.68 -8.89
C ASP A 275 9.41 12.06 -10.26
N ALA A 276 9.97 10.84 -10.30
CA ALA A 276 10.19 10.12 -11.54
C ALA A 276 8.86 9.74 -12.25
N ILE A 277 7.86 9.27 -11.49
CA ILE A 277 6.52 8.99 -12.04
C ILE A 277 5.84 10.27 -12.55
N GLN A 278 5.99 11.39 -11.83
CA GLN A 278 5.43 12.66 -12.25
C GLN A 278 6.08 13.18 -13.53
N ALA A 279 7.39 13.08 -13.67
CA ALA A 279 8.11 13.44 -14.89
C ALA A 279 7.62 12.63 -16.10
N LEU A 280 7.46 11.30 -15.93
CA LEU A 280 6.91 10.42 -16.97
C LEU A 280 5.51 10.86 -17.42
N THR A 281 4.62 11.12 -16.48
CA THR A 281 3.22 11.48 -16.79
C THR A 281 3.12 12.86 -17.44
N SER A 282 3.95 13.83 -17.03
CA SER A 282 4.00 15.18 -17.62
C SER A 282 4.51 15.16 -19.06
N HIS A 283 5.51 14.32 -19.38
CA HIS A 283 6.03 14.15 -20.76
C HIS A 283 4.94 13.60 -21.69
N ARG A 284 4.21 12.58 -21.26
CA ARG A 284 3.12 11.99 -22.06
C ARG A 284 2.00 12.99 -22.36
N GLN A 285 1.61 13.81 -21.39
CA GLN A 285 0.58 14.85 -21.60
C GLN A 285 1.05 15.91 -22.59
N ALA A 286 2.34 16.25 -22.62
CA ALA A 286 2.90 17.19 -23.58
C ALA A 286 2.92 16.62 -25.00
N GLU A 287 3.23 15.34 -25.18
CA GLU A 287 3.23 14.65 -26.47
C GLU A 287 1.82 14.51 -27.04
N ASP A 288 0.84 14.09 -26.21
CA ASP A 288 -0.57 14.00 -26.60
C ASP A 288 -1.13 15.37 -26.98
N GLY A 289 -0.80 16.42 -26.24
CA GLY A 289 -1.19 17.81 -26.53
C GLY A 289 -0.57 18.35 -27.83
N ALA A 290 0.68 18.01 -28.12
CA ALA A 290 1.35 18.39 -29.36
C ALA A 290 0.76 17.70 -30.59
N THR A 291 0.36 16.43 -30.47
CA THR A 291 -0.26 15.67 -31.55
C THR A 291 -1.63 16.23 -31.92
N VAL A 292 -2.43 16.65 -30.93
CA VAL A 292 -3.75 17.28 -31.16
C VAL A 292 -3.64 18.64 -31.85
N LEU A 293 -2.56 19.39 -31.60
CA LEU A 293 -2.32 20.69 -32.25
C LEU A 293 -1.81 20.55 -33.70
N SER A 294 -1.03 19.48 -33.99
CA SER A 294 -0.56 19.23 -35.37
C SER A 294 -1.68 18.78 -36.30
N ASP A 295 -2.68 18.07 -35.79
CA ASP A 295 -3.83 17.60 -36.58
C ASP A 295 -4.82 18.75 -36.94
N ARG A 296 -4.82 19.83 -36.18
CA ARG A 296 -5.64 21.04 -36.46
C ARG A 296 -5.01 22.01 -37.46
N GLY A 297 -3.72 21.80 -37.81
CA GLY A 297 -2.98 22.68 -38.73
C GLY A 297 -3.17 22.38 -40.22
N ASN A 298 -3.87 21.31 -40.61
CA ASN A 298 -3.98 20.89 -42.01
C ASN A 298 -5.42 20.86 -42.55
N VAL A 299 -6.29 21.81 -42.11
CA VAL A 299 -7.56 22.06 -42.81
C VAL A 299 -7.30 23.24 -43.77
N GLY A 300 -6.79 22.92 -44.92
CA GLY A 300 -6.70 23.86 -46.04
C GLY A 300 -8.10 24.28 -46.47
N PHE A 301 -8.37 25.57 -46.37
CA PHE A 301 -9.55 26.18 -47.00
C PHE A 301 -9.43 26.05 -48.52
N PRO A 302 -10.38 25.44 -49.24
CA PRO A 302 -10.45 25.61 -50.68
C PRO A 302 -10.98 27.02 -50.99
N GLY A 303 -10.16 27.76 -51.73
CA GLY A 303 -10.44 29.13 -52.16
C GLY A 303 -11.72 29.28 -52.96
N ASP A 304 -12.27 30.40 -52.70
CA ASP A 304 -13.34 31.12 -53.36
C ASP A 304 -13.23 31.15 -54.89
N ARG A 305 -14.28 30.76 -55.63
CA ARG A 305 -14.69 31.30 -56.91
C ARG A 305 -16.14 30.92 -57.22
N GLY A 306 -17.00 31.94 -57.38
CA GLY A 306 -18.24 31.79 -58.16
C GLY A 306 -19.45 32.52 -57.60
N SER A 307 -19.51 33.82 -57.92
CA SER A 307 -20.73 34.59 -57.88
C SER A 307 -21.77 34.04 -58.91
N VAL A 308 -22.97 33.71 -58.50
CA VAL A 308 -24.18 33.79 -59.37
C VAL A 308 -25.43 34.07 -58.52
N GLY A 309 -26.16 35.08 -58.90
CA GLY A 309 -27.37 35.72 -58.73
C GLY A 309 -28.53 35.09 -57.93
N PHE A 310 -29.20 36.01 -57.28
CA PHE A 310 -30.53 35.85 -56.71
C PHE A 310 -31.61 35.60 -57.78
N PRO A 311 -32.76 34.95 -57.45
CA PRO A 311 -33.95 35.78 -57.35
C PRO A 311 -34.77 35.54 -56.08
N ALA A 312 -35.48 36.63 -55.72
CA ALA A 312 -36.44 36.72 -54.63
C ALA A 312 -37.78 36.04 -54.95
N GLU A 313 -38.46 35.67 -53.92
CA GLU A 313 -39.90 35.74 -53.66
C GLU A 313 -40.52 34.54 -52.98
N PRO A 314 -41.74 34.62 -52.44
CA PRO A 314 -42.38 35.65 -51.59
C PRO A 314 -43.03 35.06 -50.32
N VAL A 315 -43.42 35.94 -49.42
CA VAL A 315 -44.28 35.68 -48.24
C VAL A 315 -45.76 35.51 -48.70
N PRO A 316 -46.56 34.59 -48.06
CA PRO A 316 -47.95 34.88 -47.75
C PRO A 316 -48.30 34.59 -46.29
N ARG A 317 -48.93 35.57 -45.72
CA ARG A 317 -50.10 35.74 -44.85
C ARG A 317 -50.24 34.78 -43.65
#